data_b1f28cdc0e38af447ad8724d96bae002
#
_entry.id   b1f28cdc0e38af447ad8724d96bae002
#
_cell.length_a   1.000
_cell.length_b   1.000
_cell.length_c   1.000
_cell.angle_alpha   90.00
_cell.angle_beta   90.00
_cell.angle_gamma   90.00
#
_symmetry.space_group_name_H-M   'P 1'
#
loop_
_entity.id
_entity.type
_entity.pdbx_description
1 polymer ?
#
loop_
_entity_poly.entity_id
_entity_poly.type
_entity_poly.pdbx_seq_one_letter_code
_entity_poly.pdbx_strand_id
1 'polypeptide(L)'
;KGKEQLAAVGVGLEEKVIGPEILLPTTGTDLSEEQRSRLEQIQGQWKETDALYGIFTSGSTGTPKAIVVSHGAVSRFVRHFTEIFEITSEDVIGNQAPFDFDVSVKDIYSTLKCGATIQIIPKQLFSFPTKLLDYLDDNNVTTLVWAVSALCIVTTLNGFEYKVPSKINKVIFSGEVMPIKHLNLWRKAYPDAMFVNVYGPTEITCNCTYYIVDREYELDETLPMGKAFPNERVFLLDDDDNIITESQPGTTGEICVSGTAVTMGYYNNPEKTTAASPQAQSRCKCS
;
A
#
# COMPACT_ATOMS: atom_id res chain seq x y z
N LYS A 1 4.86 22.06 6.48
CA LYS A 1 4.84 20.87 7.37
C LYS A 1 5.97 19.87 7.04
N GLY A 2 6.18 19.45 5.78
CA GLY A 2 7.25 18.47 5.43
C GLY A 2 8.67 19.00 5.67
N LYS A 3 8.96 20.28 5.36
CA LYS A 3 10.27 20.89 5.60
C LYS A 3 10.63 20.99 7.10
N GLU A 4 9.66 21.31 7.94
CA GLU A 4 9.84 21.39 9.40
C GLU A 4 10.08 20.00 10.02
N GLN A 5 9.42 18.97 9.50
CA GLN A 5 9.64 17.58 9.93
C GLN A 5 11.01 17.06 9.53
N LEU A 6 11.50 17.40 8.35
CA LEU A 6 12.85 17.02 7.87
C LEU A 6 13.97 17.73 8.65
N ALA A 7 13.78 19.01 9.01
CA ALA A 7 14.71 19.77 9.84
C ALA A 7 14.83 19.17 11.26
N ALA A 8 13.73 18.66 11.83
CA ALA A 8 13.71 18.02 13.15
C ALA A 8 14.50 16.70 13.21
N VAL A 9 14.77 16.07 12.05
CA VAL A 9 15.53 14.80 11.95
C VAL A 9 17.01 15.05 11.61
N GLY A 10 17.46 16.32 11.56
CA GLY A 10 18.88 16.67 11.32
C GLY A 10 19.36 16.38 9.89
N VAL A 11 18.43 16.20 8.95
CA VAL A 11 18.77 16.02 7.54
C VAL A 11 18.89 17.38 6.89
N GLY A 12 20.10 17.84 6.62
CA GLY A 12 20.39 19.07 5.87
C GLY A 12 19.97 18.92 4.38
N LEU A 13 18.66 18.87 4.12
CA LEU A 13 18.08 18.71 2.79
C LEU A 13 17.53 20.00 2.19
N GLU A 14 17.88 21.17 2.76
CA GLU A 14 17.36 22.44 2.24
C GLU A 14 17.65 22.68 0.75
N GLU A 15 18.78 22.14 0.27
CA GLU A 15 19.17 22.23 -1.15
C GLU A 15 18.60 21.11 -2.05
N LYS A 16 17.95 20.09 -1.48
CA LYS A 16 17.44 18.91 -2.21
C LYS A 16 15.92 18.81 -2.29
N VAL A 17 15.19 19.74 -1.69
CA VAL A 17 13.73 19.75 -1.78
C VAL A 17 13.31 20.43 -3.07
N ILE A 18 12.88 19.62 -4.02
CA ILE A 18 12.29 20.09 -5.29
C ILE A 18 10.84 20.48 -5.01
N GLY A 19 10.48 21.73 -5.25
CA GLY A 19 9.09 22.18 -5.15
C GLY A 19 8.23 21.69 -6.32
N PRO A 20 6.90 21.63 -6.16
CA PRO A 20 6.00 21.17 -7.21
C PRO A 20 6.11 21.99 -8.51
N GLU A 21 6.56 23.22 -8.44
CA GLU A 21 6.80 24.10 -9.59
C GLU A 21 7.92 23.58 -10.55
N ILE A 22 8.84 22.76 -10.03
CA ILE A 22 9.92 22.15 -10.84
C ILE A 22 9.46 20.82 -11.46
N LEU A 23 8.44 20.19 -10.86
CA LEU A 23 7.86 18.94 -11.35
C LEU A 23 6.76 19.16 -12.40
N LEU A 24 6.25 20.38 -12.53
CA LEU A 24 5.31 20.70 -13.60
C LEU A 24 6.07 20.70 -14.92
N PRO A 25 5.66 19.89 -15.91
CA PRO A 25 6.28 19.91 -17.21
C PRO A 25 6.11 21.34 -17.76
N THR A 26 7.23 22.03 -17.97
CA THR A 26 7.23 23.15 -18.88
C THR A 26 6.84 22.56 -20.23
N THR A 27 5.62 22.88 -20.66
CA THR A 27 5.01 22.32 -21.87
C THR A 27 6.02 22.23 -23.01
N GLY A 28 6.35 20.99 -23.41
CA GLY A 28 6.86 20.74 -24.76
C GLY A 28 8.37 20.92 -25.01
N THR A 29 9.22 20.93 -23.99
CA THR A 29 10.66 20.86 -24.22
C THR A 29 11.13 19.41 -24.20
N ASP A 30 11.45 18.87 -25.36
CA ASP A 30 12.28 17.67 -25.45
C ASP A 30 13.57 17.91 -24.66
N LEU A 31 13.97 16.90 -23.87
CA LEU A 31 15.23 16.94 -23.16
C LEU A 31 16.35 17.16 -24.17
N SER A 32 17.32 18.05 -23.87
CA SER A 32 18.53 18.18 -24.66
C SER A 32 19.31 16.85 -24.70
N GLU A 33 20.15 16.65 -25.70
CA GLU A 33 20.98 15.45 -25.78
C GLU A 33 21.86 15.27 -24.54
N GLU A 34 22.39 16.36 -24.00
CA GLU A 34 23.16 16.36 -22.75
C GLU A 34 22.31 15.89 -21.55
N GLN A 35 21.06 16.35 -21.44
CA GLN A 35 20.13 15.92 -20.38
C GLN A 35 19.74 14.45 -20.54
N ARG A 36 19.51 13.97 -21.78
CA ARG A 36 19.25 12.55 -22.07
C ARG A 36 20.44 11.69 -21.66
N SER A 37 21.63 12.05 -22.12
CA SER A 37 22.86 11.31 -21.82
C SER A 37 23.11 11.24 -20.31
N ARG A 38 22.85 12.32 -19.59
CA ARG A 38 22.97 12.36 -18.14
C ARG A 38 21.94 11.47 -17.45
N LEU A 39 20.70 11.45 -17.92
CA LEU A 39 19.66 10.56 -17.40
C LEU A 39 20.00 9.09 -17.64
N GLU A 40 20.45 8.74 -18.84
CA GLU A 40 20.89 7.38 -19.17
C GLU A 40 22.06 6.94 -18.30
N GLN A 41 23.02 7.83 -18.07
CA GLN A 41 24.14 7.57 -17.16
C GLN A 41 23.67 7.33 -15.71
N ILE A 42 22.74 8.14 -15.20
CA ILE A 42 22.15 7.96 -13.87
C ILE A 42 21.39 6.64 -13.81
N GLN A 43 20.54 6.35 -14.80
CA GLN A 43 19.75 5.11 -14.86
C GLN A 43 20.66 3.87 -14.93
N GLY A 44 21.77 3.93 -15.65
CA GLY A 44 22.74 2.84 -15.72
C GLY A 44 23.47 2.54 -14.41
N GLN A 45 23.42 3.45 -13.44
CA GLN A 45 24.03 3.27 -12.11
C GLN A 45 23.04 2.74 -11.06
N TRP A 46 21.74 2.76 -11.33
CA TRP A 46 20.72 2.32 -10.36
C TRP A 46 20.77 0.81 -10.13
N LYS A 47 20.60 0.45 -8.87
CA LYS A 47 20.55 -0.92 -8.40
C LYS A 47 19.19 -1.17 -7.74
N GLU A 48 18.73 -2.40 -7.81
CA GLU A 48 17.53 -2.82 -7.09
C GLU A 48 17.61 -2.57 -5.57
N THR A 49 18.83 -2.51 -5.04
CA THR A 49 19.10 -2.24 -3.62
C THR A 49 19.11 -0.77 -3.27
N ASP A 50 19.01 0.15 -4.24
CA ASP A 50 18.96 1.58 -3.95
C ASP A 50 17.60 1.95 -3.38
N ALA A 51 17.59 2.99 -2.53
CA ALA A 51 16.38 3.50 -1.92
C ALA A 51 15.48 4.16 -2.98
N LEU A 52 14.22 3.77 -3.01
CA LEU A 52 13.21 4.38 -3.87
C LEU A 52 12.47 5.49 -3.14
N TYR A 53 12.05 5.24 -1.90
CA TYR A 53 11.39 6.23 -1.07
C TYR A 53 11.65 6.00 0.43
N GLY A 54 11.39 7.04 1.22
CA GLY A 54 11.32 6.97 2.67
C GLY A 54 9.99 7.55 3.17
N ILE A 55 9.30 6.82 4.04
CA ILE A 55 8.04 7.26 4.65
C ILE A 55 8.19 7.33 6.16
N PHE A 56 7.70 8.43 6.75
CA PHE A 56 7.67 8.62 8.19
C PHE A 56 6.42 8.00 8.79
N THR A 57 6.61 7.17 9.81
CA THR A 57 5.53 6.63 10.63
C THR A 57 5.59 7.22 12.04
N SER A 58 4.42 7.34 12.70
CA SER A 58 4.35 7.73 14.11
C SER A 58 4.92 6.59 14.95
N GLY A 59 6.14 6.74 15.46
CA GLY A 59 6.73 5.74 16.34
C GLY A 59 5.95 5.64 17.66
N SER A 60 5.81 4.43 18.20
CA SER A 60 5.22 4.16 19.53
C SER A 60 5.89 4.97 20.68
N THR A 61 7.09 5.47 20.47
CA THR A 61 7.86 6.32 21.39
C THR A 61 7.66 7.82 21.17
N GLY A 62 6.72 8.24 20.28
CA GLY A 62 6.46 9.65 19.97
C GLY A 62 7.46 10.29 18.99
N THR A 63 8.58 9.63 18.68
CA THR A 63 9.54 10.12 17.69
C THR A 63 9.24 9.48 16.32
N PRO A 64 8.99 10.28 15.26
CA PRO A 64 8.76 9.74 13.92
C PRO A 64 9.93 8.87 13.45
N LYS A 65 9.61 7.74 12.82
CA LYS A 65 10.60 6.83 12.23
C LYS A 65 10.46 6.91 10.70
N ALA A 66 11.58 7.08 10.00
CA ALA A 66 11.60 7.01 8.53
C ALA A 66 11.95 5.59 8.10
N ILE A 67 11.02 4.92 7.44
CA ILE A 67 11.22 3.58 6.85
C ILE A 67 11.69 3.77 5.42
N VAL A 68 12.78 3.10 5.04
CA VAL A 68 13.37 3.19 3.70
C VAL A 68 13.05 1.95 2.91
N VAL A 69 12.54 2.14 1.70
CA VAL A 69 12.11 1.05 0.80
C VAL A 69 12.93 1.10 -0.48
N SER A 70 13.42 -0.07 -0.93
CA SER A 70 14.24 -0.18 -2.12
C SER A 70 13.42 -0.31 -3.40
N HIS A 71 14.04 0.02 -4.55
CA HIS A 71 13.47 -0.22 -5.88
C HIS A 71 13.08 -1.69 -6.09
N GLY A 72 13.93 -2.62 -5.67
CA GLY A 72 13.69 -4.05 -5.82
C GLY A 72 12.49 -4.55 -5.02
N ALA A 73 12.30 -4.06 -3.79
CA ALA A 73 11.16 -4.44 -2.97
C ALA A 73 9.84 -4.01 -3.62
N VAL A 74 9.74 -2.75 -4.07
CA VAL A 74 8.54 -2.23 -4.74
C VAL A 74 8.28 -2.96 -6.07
N SER A 75 9.31 -3.15 -6.89
CA SER A 75 9.17 -3.80 -8.20
C SER A 75 8.64 -5.23 -8.07
N ARG A 76 9.17 -6.01 -7.12
CA ARG A 76 8.72 -7.40 -6.87
C ARG A 76 7.31 -7.43 -6.29
N PHE A 77 7.03 -6.59 -5.30
CA PHE A 77 5.70 -6.50 -4.71
C PHE A 77 4.64 -6.15 -5.76
N VAL A 78 4.85 -5.07 -6.52
CA VAL A 78 3.89 -4.61 -7.54
C VAL A 78 3.69 -5.65 -8.64
N ARG A 79 4.74 -6.39 -9.02
CA ARG A 79 4.61 -7.50 -9.97
C ARG A 79 3.60 -8.54 -9.48
N HIS A 80 3.76 -9.04 -8.27
CA HIS A 80 2.84 -10.04 -7.71
C HIS A 80 1.45 -9.47 -7.44
N PHE A 81 1.37 -8.24 -6.95
CA PHE A 81 0.11 -7.55 -6.72
C PHE A 81 -0.73 -7.44 -8.00
N THR A 82 -0.12 -7.00 -9.09
CA THR A 82 -0.83 -6.84 -10.37
C THR A 82 -1.18 -8.17 -11.03
N GLU A 83 -0.32 -9.18 -10.92
CA GLU A 83 -0.56 -10.52 -11.46
C GLU A 83 -1.69 -11.26 -10.70
N ILE A 84 -1.66 -11.22 -9.36
CA ILE A 84 -2.65 -11.92 -8.52
C ILE A 84 -4.04 -11.29 -8.62
N PHE A 85 -4.09 -9.95 -8.68
CA PHE A 85 -5.37 -9.23 -8.72
C PHE A 85 -5.78 -8.81 -10.13
N GLU A 86 -5.11 -9.35 -11.15
CA GLU A 86 -5.46 -9.19 -12.57
C GLU A 86 -5.59 -7.71 -12.97
N ILE A 87 -4.65 -6.88 -12.51
CA ILE A 87 -4.63 -5.46 -12.90
C ILE A 87 -4.00 -5.33 -14.28
N THR A 88 -4.71 -4.66 -15.18
CA THR A 88 -4.37 -4.50 -16.59
C THR A 88 -4.43 -3.04 -17.04
N SER A 89 -4.12 -2.76 -18.31
CA SER A 89 -4.26 -1.43 -18.92
C SER A 89 -5.70 -0.91 -18.98
N GLU A 90 -6.67 -1.81 -18.88
CA GLU A 90 -8.10 -1.46 -18.90
C GLU A 90 -8.61 -0.95 -17.54
N ASP A 91 -7.81 -1.12 -16.48
CA ASP A 91 -8.21 -0.69 -15.15
C ASP A 91 -8.10 0.83 -14.97
N VAL A 92 -9.10 1.38 -14.30
CA VAL A 92 -9.11 2.73 -13.75
C VAL A 92 -9.06 2.62 -12.24
N ILE A 93 -7.89 2.86 -11.66
CA ILE A 93 -7.65 2.73 -10.22
C ILE A 93 -8.08 4.02 -9.52
N GLY A 94 -9.11 3.94 -8.69
CA GLY A 94 -9.61 5.05 -7.88
C GLY A 94 -8.72 5.26 -6.64
N ASN A 95 -7.76 6.18 -6.72
CA ASN A 95 -6.83 6.44 -5.62
C ASN A 95 -7.51 7.17 -4.46
N GLN A 96 -7.44 6.57 -3.27
CA GLN A 96 -7.94 7.12 -2.01
C GLN A 96 -6.81 7.58 -1.09
N ALA A 97 -5.69 6.87 -1.08
CA ALA A 97 -4.59 7.11 -0.16
C ALA A 97 -3.82 8.38 -0.54
N PRO A 98 -3.48 9.25 0.43
CA PRO A 98 -2.53 10.33 0.21
C PRO A 98 -1.17 9.79 -0.26
N PHE A 99 -0.45 10.54 -1.10
CA PHE A 99 0.83 10.11 -1.66
C PHE A 99 1.99 10.06 -0.65
N ASP A 100 1.79 10.61 0.53
CA ASP A 100 2.71 10.50 1.67
C ASP A 100 2.45 9.24 2.54
N PHE A 101 1.53 8.36 2.12
CA PHE A 101 1.27 7.05 2.70
C PHE A 101 1.71 5.94 1.77
N ASP A 102 2.31 4.86 2.31
CA ASP A 102 2.80 3.71 1.57
C ASP A 102 1.71 2.95 0.78
N VAL A 103 0.47 3.04 1.22
CA VAL A 103 -0.69 2.47 0.51
C VAL A 103 -0.78 2.99 -0.92
N SER A 104 -0.42 4.27 -1.18
CA SER A 104 -0.44 4.89 -2.51
C SER A 104 0.55 4.25 -3.50
N VAL A 105 1.58 3.57 -3.01
CA VAL A 105 2.57 2.84 -3.82
C VAL A 105 1.89 1.81 -4.71
N LYS A 106 0.88 1.12 -4.18
CA LYS A 106 0.08 0.14 -4.95
C LYS A 106 -0.60 0.79 -6.15
N ASP A 107 -1.24 1.93 -5.94
CA ASP A 107 -1.98 2.64 -6.98
C ASP A 107 -1.03 3.18 -8.05
N ILE A 108 0.01 3.91 -7.62
CA ILE A 108 0.96 4.58 -8.51
C ILE A 108 1.73 3.55 -9.36
N TYR A 109 2.39 2.58 -8.70
CA TYR A 109 3.28 1.66 -9.42
C TYR A 109 2.54 0.55 -10.17
N SER A 110 1.33 0.16 -9.73
CA SER A 110 0.48 -0.73 -10.53
C SER A 110 0.02 -0.04 -11.81
N THR A 111 -0.38 1.23 -11.73
CA THR A 111 -0.73 2.05 -12.90
C THR A 111 0.44 2.14 -13.88
N LEU A 112 1.63 2.50 -13.41
CA LEU A 112 2.81 2.63 -14.24
C LEU A 112 3.22 1.30 -14.89
N LYS A 113 3.17 0.20 -14.13
CA LYS A 113 3.55 -1.13 -14.63
C LYS A 113 2.58 -1.65 -15.69
N CYS A 114 1.29 -1.49 -15.48
CA CYS A 114 0.26 -2.10 -16.34
C CYS A 114 -0.21 -1.16 -17.46
N GLY A 115 0.17 0.11 -17.46
CA GLY A 115 -0.40 1.11 -18.36
C GLY A 115 -1.86 1.43 -18.03
N ALA A 116 -2.28 1.19 -16.78
CA ALA A 116 -3.60 1.51 -16.28
C ALA A 116 -3.80 3.04 -16.12
N THR A 117 -5.01 3.45 -15.76
CA THR A 117 -5.29 4.84 -15.39
C THR A 117 -5.38 4.99 -13.88
N ILE A 118 -4.74 6.02 -13.31
CA ILE A 118 -4.97 6.42 -11.92
C ILE A 118 -5.92 7.61 -11.88
N GLN A 119 -7.04 7.44 -11.17
CA GLN A 119 -8.01 8.49 -10.93
C GLN A 119 -7.87 9.01 -9.50
N ILE A 120 -7.28 10.19 -9.32
CA ILE A 120 -7.07 10.80 -8.01
C ILE A 120 -8.39 11.35 -7.49
N ILE A 121 -8.93 10.73 -6.44
CA ILE A 121 -10.22 11.12 -5.87
C ILE A 121 -10.02 12.28 -4.89
N PRO A 122 -10.70 13.42 -5.08
CA PRO A 122 -10.64 14.53 -4.14
C PRO A 122 -11.07 14.10 -2.72
N LYS A 123 -10.20 14.32 -1.73
CA LYS A 123 -10.40 13.87 -0.34
C LYS A 123 -11.77 14.30 0.24
N GLN A 124 -12.27 15.46 -0.15
CA GLN A 124 -13.55 16.00 0.32
C GLN A 124 -14.75 15.11 -0.07
N LEU A 125 -14.64 14.36 -1.17
CA LEU A 125 -15.74 13.50 -1.64
C LEU A 125 -16.05 12.37 -0.67
N PHE A 126 -15.09 11.90 0.11
CA PHE A 126 -15.31 10.86 1.12
C PHE A 126 -16.26 11.30 2.25
N SER A 127 -16.49 12.61 2.44
CA SER A 127 -17.51 13.14 3.35
C SER A 127 -18.91 13.22 2.72
N PHE A 128 -19.03 12.97 1.41
CA PHE A 128 -20.29 13.11 0.65
C PHE A 128 -20.48 11.90 -0.26
N PRO A 129 -20.98 10.75 0.25
CA PRO A 129 -21.06 9.48 -0.49
C PRO A 129 -21.75 9.58 -1.84
N THR A 130 -22.82 10.35 -1.96
CA THR A 130 -23.52 10.52 -3.25
C THR A 130 -22.61 11.13 -4.32
N LYS A 131 -21.86 12.18 -3.95
CA LYS A 131 -20.90 12.82 -4.86
C LYS A 131 -19.69 11.93 -5.16
N LEU A 132 -19.27 11.12 -4.16
CA LEU A 132 -18.20 10.14 -4.36
C LEU A 132 -18.64 9.08 -5.39
N LEU A 133 -19.86 8.53 -5.24
CA LEU A 133 -20.36 7.50 -6.14
C LEU A 133 -20.61 8.05 -7.56
N ASP A 134 -21.09 9.29 -7.69
CA ASP A 134 -21.16 9.96 -9.00
C ASP A 134 -19.76 10.09 -9.62
N TYR A 135 -18.78 10.54 -8.84
CA TYR A 135 -17.40 10.69 -9.32
C TYR A 135 -16.79 9.36 -9.79
N LEU A 136 -17.00 8.26 -9.04
CA LEU A 136 -16.52 6.95 -9.43
C LEU A 136 -17.16 6.46 -10.75
N ASP A 137 -18.45 6.67 -10.90
CA ASP A 137 -19.20 6.27 -12.10
C ASP A 137 -18.82 7.12 -13.32
N ASP A 138 -18.80 8.46 -13.16
CA ASP A 138 -18.46 9.41 -14.24
C ASP A 138 -17.03 9.20 -14.77
N ASN A 139 -16.11 8.74 -13.93
CA ASN A 139 -14.72 8.47 -14.29
C ASN A 139 -14.45 6.99 -14.61
N ASN A 140 -15.47 6.16 -14.71
CA ASN A 140 -15.39 4.73 -15.04
C ASN A 140 -14.40 3.96 -14.15
N VAL A 141 -14.35 4.26 -12.87
CA VAL A 141 -13.44 3.58 -11.92
C VAL A 141 -13.79 2.10 -11.84
N THR A 142 -12.78 1.24 -12.06
CA THR A 142 -12.94 -0.23 -12.04
C THR A 142 -12.38 -0.85 -10.78
N THR A 143 -11.33 -0.26 -10.22
CA THR A 143 -10.53 -0.87 -9.15
C THR A 143 -10.40 0.11 -7.98
N LEU A 144 -10.77 -0.35 -6.79
CA LEU A 144 -10.61 0.37 -5.53
C LEU A 144 -9.49 -0.29 -4.71
N VAL A 145 -8.50 0.49 -4.27
CA VAL A 145 -7.46 0.04 -3.33
C VAL A 145 -7.52 0.96 -2.11
N TRP A 146 -8.45 0.68 -1.22
CA TRP A 146 -8.88 1.62 -0.18
C TRP A 146 -8.63 1.12 1.24
N ALA A 147 -8.54 2.06 2.19
CA ALA A 147 -8.67 1.75 3.59
C ALA A 147 -10.09 1.24 3.90
N VAL A 148 -10.21 0.33 4.87
CA VAL A 148 -11.51 -0.22 5.31
C VAL A 148 -12.47 0.88 5.73
N SER A 149 -12.00 1.88 6.47
CA SER A 149 -12.81 3.03 6.90
C SER A 149 -13.45 3.79 5.73
N ALA A 150 -12.75 3.93 4.60
CA ALA A 150 -13.29 4.58 3.41
C ALA A 150 -14.45 3.78 2.78
N LEU A 151 -14.35 2.44 2.76
CA LEU A 151 -15.44 1.56 2.32
C LEU A 151 -16.63 1.62 3.29
N CYS A 152 -16.35 1.63 4.59
CA CYS A 152 -17.40 1.69 5.62
C CYS A 152 -18.21 3.00 5.58
N ILE A 153 -17.60 4.14 5.24
CA ILE A 153 -18.31 5.42 5.09
C ILE A 153 -19.42 5.32 4.05
N VAL A 154 -19.14 4.74 2.87
CA VAL A 154 -20.13 4.58 1.79
C VAL A 154 -21.36 3.82 2.27
N THR A 155 -21.15 2.71 2.96
CA THR A 155 -22.25 1.84 3.43
C THR A 155 -22.91 2.35 4.71
N THR A 156 -22.20 3.02 5.60
CA THR A 156 -22.77 3.65 6.80
C THR A 156 -23.75 4.76 6.45
N LEU A 157 -23.49 5.48 5.38
CA LEU A 157 -24.32 6.59 4.88
C LEU A 157 -25.29 6.15 3.78
N ASN A 158 -25.55 4.84 3.65
CA ASN A 158 -26.47 4.23 2.69
C ASN A 158 -26.22 4.66 1.23
N GLY A 159 -24.95 4.84 0.85
CA GLY A 159 -24.59 5.33 -0.49
C GLY A 159 -25.18 4.51 -1.62
N PHE A 160 -25.25 3.18 -1.48
CA PHE A 160 -25.80 2.28 -2.50
C PHE A 160 -27.31 2.35 -2.69
N GLU A 161 -28.06 2.98 -1.79
CA GLU A 161 -29.47 3.31 -2.04
C GLU A 161 -29.60 4.44 -3.05
N TYR A 162 -28.57 5.29 -3.18
CA TYR A 162 -28.52 6.36 -4.16
C TYR A 162 -28.02 5.86 -5.53
N LYS A 163 -26.83 5.26 -5.56
CA LYS A 163 -26.18 4.80 -6.81
C LYS A 163 -25.20 3.67 -6.55
N VAL A 164 -25.10 2.74 -7.49
CA VAL A 164 -24.06 1.71 -7.58
C VAL A 164 -23.26 1.98 -8.85
N PRO A 165 -22.02 2.53 -8.78
CA PRO A 165 -21.16 2.73 -9.95
C PRO A 165 -20.97 1.45 -10.76
N SER A 166 -21.15 1.54 -12.08
CA SER A 166 -21.39 0.36 -12.93
C SER A 166 -20.13 -0.43 -13.29
N LYS A 167 -18.93 0.15 -13.09
CA LYS A 167 -17.67 -0.41 -13.60
C LYS A 167 -16.80 -1.08 -12.54
N ILE A 168 -17.08 -0.92 -11.26
CA ILE A 168 -16.26 -1.50 -10.19
C ILE A 168 -16.31 -3.02 -10.25
N ASN A 169 -15.15 -3.64 -10.41
CA ASN A 169 -14.98 -5.09 -10.47
C ASN A 169 -13.89 -5.62 -9.53
N LYS A 170 -13.12 -4.73 -8.88
CA LYS A 170 -12.10 -5.08 -7.89
C LYS A 170 -12.17 -4.13 -6.69
N VAL A 171 -12.24 -4.71 -5.50
CA VAL A 171 -12.25 -3.97 -4.22
C VAL A 171 -11.20 -4.58 -3.31
N ILE A 172 -10.04 -3.94 -3.22
CA ILE A 172 -8.89 -4.36 -2.42
C ILE A 172 -8.80 -3.43 -1.22
N PHE A 173 -8.79 -3.98 -0.01
CA PHE A 173 -8.83 -3.18 1.21
C PHE A 173 -7.83 -3.63 2.25
N SER A 174 -7.39 -2.69 3.08
CA SER A 174 -6.36 -2.91 4.11
C SER A 174 -6.44 -1.88 5.25
N GLY A 175 -5.55 -2.05 6.23
CA GLY A 175 -5.28 -1.10 7.31
C GLY A 175 -6.08 -1.33 8.58
N GLU A 176 -7.24 -1.97 8.48
CA GLU A 176 -8.12 -2.25 9.60
C GLU A 176 -8.86 -3.58 9.40
N VAL A 177 -9.45 -4.13 10.46
CA VAL A 177 -10.32 -5.29 10.34
C VAL A 177 -11.61 -4.88 9.63
N MET A 178 -11.94 -5.55 8.52
CA MET A 178 -13.18 -5.30 7.77
C MET A 178 -14.39 -5.84 8.53
N PRO A 179 -15.33 -4.99 8.96
CA PRO A 179 -16.55 -5.48 9.58
C PRO A 179 -17.44 -6.18 8.54
N ILE A 180 -17.85 -7.42 8.82
CA ILE A 180 -18.58 -8.27 7.87
C ILE A 180 -19.88 -7.64 7.39
N LYS A 181 -20.58 -6.88 8.25
CA LYS A 181 -21.77 -6.11 7.83
C LYS A 181 -21.50 -5.22 6.62
N HIS A 182 -20.39 -4.50 6.62
CA HIS A 182 -20.03 -3.60 5.51
C HIS A 182 -19.55 -4.36 4.27
N LEU A 183 -18.77 -5.43 4.48
CA LEU A 183 -18.37 -6.33 3.39
C LEU A 183 -19.58 -6.90 2.65
N ASN A 184 -20.57 -7.41 3.39
CA ASN A 184 -21.77 -8.00 2.80
C ASN A 184 -22.60 -6.96 2.00
N LEU A 185 -22.65 -5.70 2.45
CA LEU A 185 -23.29 -4.63 1.69
C LEU A 185 -22.57 -4.33 0.36
N TRP A 186 -21.24 -4.30 0.39
CA TRP A 186 -20.42 -4.14 -0.82
C TRP A 186 -20.57 -5.32 -1.77
N ARG A 187 -20.51 -6.55 -1.26
CA ARG A 187 -20.70 -7.77 -2.07
C ARG A 187 -22.10 -7.89 -2.66
N LYS A 188 -23.12 -7.42 -1.95
CA LYS A 188 -24.48 -7.34 -2.48
C LYS A 188 -24.59 -6.33 -3.64
N ALA A 189 -23.88 -5.20 -3.54
CA ALA A 189 -23.85 -4.19 -4.61
C ALA A 189 -23.04 -4.66 -5.84
N TYR A 190 -21.99 -5.46 -5.61
CA TYR A 190 -21.06 -5.94 -6.65
C TYR A 190 -20.84 -7.45 -6.53
N PRO A 191 -21.84 -8.28 -6.89
CA PRO A 191 -21.78 -9.74 -6.68
C PRO A 191 -20.65 -10.42 -7.47
N ASP A 192 -20.27 -9.86 -8.61
CA ASP A 192 -19.25 -10.41 -9.52
C ASP A 192 -17.86 -9.79 -9.31
N ALA A 193 -17.72 -8.83 -8.40
CA ALA A 193 -16.43 -8.18 -8.16
C ALA A 193 -15.51 -9.05 -7.28
N MET A 194 -14.21 -8.93 -7.53
CA MET A 194 -13.18 -9.51 -6.68
C MET A 194 -13.02 -8.65 -5.41
N PHE A 195 -13.21 -9.26 -4.23
CA PHE A 195 -12.94 -8.63 -2.94
C PHE A 195 -11.70 -9.21 -2.32
N VAL A 196 -10.77 -8.36 -1.87
CA VAL A 196 -9.48 -8.82 -1.34
C VAL A 196 -9.14 -8.09 -0.05
N ASN A 197 -8.94 -8.86 1.02
CA ASN A 197 -8.34 -8.37 2.25
C ASN A 197 -6.82 -8.51 2.15
N VAL A 198 -6.07 -7.41 2.27
CA VAL A 198 -4.61 -7.43 2.27
C VAL A 198 -4.06 -6.84 3.57
N TYR A 199 -2.99 -7.43 4.09
CA TYR A 199 -2.34 -7.02 5.32
C TYR A 199 -0.84 -6.85 5.14
N GLY A 200 -0.28 -5.87 5.83
CA GLY A 200 1.15 -5.65 5.99
C GLY A 200 1.43 -4.31 6.66
N PRO A 201 2.44 -4.24 7.52
CA PRO A 201 2.94 -2.98 8.07
C PRO A 201 3.84 -2.29 7.04
N THR A 202 4.14 -1.01 7.27
CA THR A 202 5.00 -0.21 6.38
C THR A 202 6.40 -0.81 6.21
N GLU A 203 6.89 -1.54 7.21
CA GLU A 203 8.17 -2.23 7.21
C GLU A 203 8.27 -3.38 6.19
N ILE A 204 7.16 -3.75 5.54
CA ILE A 204 7.06 -4.85 4.55
C ILE A 204 6.58 -4.35 3.18
N THR A 205 6.95 -3.18 2.76
CA THR A 205 6.58 -2.67 1.43
C THR A 205 5.11 -2.91 1.10
N CYS A 206 4.21 -2.22 1.78
CA CYS A 206 2.75 -2.24 1.68
C CYS A 206 2.06 -3.47 2.28
N ASN A 207 2.25 -4.67 1.76
CA ASN A 207 1.52 -5.85 2.22
C ASN A 207 2.34 -7.14 2.10
N CYS A 208 2.14 -8.05 3.05
CA CYS A 208 2.78 -9.37 3.08
C CYS A 208 1.80 -10.53 2.91
N THR A 209 0.50 -10.32 3.18
CA THR A 209 -0.52 -11.35 2.97
C THR A 209 -1.73 -10.80 2.21
N TYR A 210 -2.48 -11.73 1.62
CA TYR A 210 -3.75 -11.45 0.96
C TYR A 210 -4.74 -12.60 1.11
N TYR A 211 -6.02 -12.24 1.16
CA TYR A 211 -7.13 -13.17 1.13
C TYR A 211 -8.17 -12.71 0.12
N ILE A 212 -8.42 -13.51 -0.92
CA ILE A 212 -9.52 -13.29 -1.85
C ILE A 212 -10.78 -13.85 -1.21
N VAL A 213 -11.80 -13.04 -1.04
CA VAL A 213 -13.04 -13.42 -0.38
C VAL A 213 -13.84 -14.34 -1.28
N ASP A 214 -13.85 -15.63 -0.96
CA ASP A 214 -14.38 -16.72 -1.78
C ASP A 214 -15.69 -17.32 -1.27
N ARG A 215 -16.17 -16.88 -0.09
CA ARG A 215 -17.43 -17.35 0.53
C ARG A 215 -18.20 -16.23 1.21
N GLU A 216 -19.39 -16.51 1.63
CA GLU A 216 -20.14 -15.64 2.53
C GLU A 216 -19.64 -15.77 3.98
N TYR A 217 -19.81 -14.71 4.76
CA TYR A 217 -19.41 -14.61 6.15
C TYR A 217 -20.58 -14.19 7.01
N GLU A 218 -20.72 -14.83 8.17
CA GLU A 218 -21.68 -14.43 9.18
C GLU A 218 -21.19 -13.18 9.93
N LEU A 219 -22.11 -12.43 10.55
CA LEU A 219 -21.81 -11.12 11.15
C LEU A 219 -20.83 -11.16 12.33
N ASP A 220 -20.68 -12.30 12.98
CA ASP A 220 -19.77 -12.55 14.11
C ASP A 220 -18.43 -13.16 13.68
N GLU A 221 -18.24 -13.43 12.38
CA GLU A 221 -16.98 -13.90 11.85
C GLU A 221 -16.00 -12.75 11.55
N THR A 222 -14.76 -13.10 11.34
CA THR A 222 -13.70 -12.19 10.87
C THR A 222 -13.02 -12.76 9.63
N LEU A 223 -12.56 -11.86 8.73
CA LEU A 223 -11.80 -12.30 7.57
C LEU A 223 -10.42 -12.82 7.98
N PRO A 224 -9.96 -13.91 7.36
CA PRO A 224 -8.57 -14.32 7.49
C PRO A 224 -7.61 -13.25 6.95
N MET A 225 -6.38 -13.23 7.49
CA MET A 225 -5.28 -12.49 6.87
C MET A 225 -4.83 -13.14 5.55
N GLY A 226 -5.20 -14.41 5.35
CA GLY A 226 -4.95 -15.16 4.13
C GLY A 226 -3.55 -15.76 4.05
N LYS A 227 -2.99 -15.81 2.85
CA LYS A 227 -1.69 -16.41 2.55
C LYS A 227 -0.66 -15.35 2.20
N ALA A 228 0.62 -15.68 2.38
CA ALA A 228 1.72 -14.82 2.00
C ALA A 228 1.76 -14.54 0.49
N PHE A 229 2.21 -13.33 0.10
CA PHE A 229 2.57 -13.06 -1.29
C PHE A 229 3.72 -13.98 -1.74
N PRO A 230 3.85 -14.26 -3.04
CA PRO A 230 5.00 -15.00 -3.55
C PRO A 230 6.32 -14.35 -3.14
N ASN A 231 7.32 -15.17 -2.80
CA ASN A 231 8.62 -14.78 -2.25
C ASN A 231 8.60 -14.22 -0.82
N GLU A 232 7.44 -14.21 -0.17
CA GLU A 232 7.32 -13.84 1.24
C GLU A 232 7.00 -15.09 2.08
N ARG A 233 7.57 -15.14 3.27
CA ARG A 233 7.24 -16.13 4.29
C ARG A 233 6.75 -15.40 5.53
N VAL A 234 5.51 -15.71 5.91
CA VAL A 234 4.89 -15.18 7.13
C VAL A 234 4.81 -16.31 8.16
N PHE A 235 5.22 -16.03 9.39
CA PHE A 235 5.24 -17.01 10.48
C PHE A 235 5.04 -16.29 11.82
N LEU A 236 4.70 -17.06 12.86
CA LEU A 236 4.53 -16.55 14.21
C LEU A 236 5.73 -16.97 15.07
N LEU A 237 6.16 -16.06 15.95
CA LEU A 237 7.13 -16.37 17.02
C LEU A 237 6.44 -16.30 18.38
N ASP A 238 6.82 -17.20 19.28
CA ASP A 238 6.48 -17.11 20.69
C ASP A 238 7.38 -16.11 21.43
N ASP A 239 7.19 -15.95 22.74
CA ASP A 239 7.94 -15.01 23.58
C ASP A 239 9.43 -15.39 23.69
N ASP A 240 9.80 -16.64 23.38
CA ASP A 240 11.18 -17.15 23.38
C ASP A 240 11.80 -17.16 21.97
N ASP A 241 11.20 -16.47 20.99
CA ASP A 241 11.60 -16.41 19.57
C ASP A 241 11.58 -17.77 18.84
N ASN A 242 10.82 -18.76 19.31
CA ASN A 242 10.59 -20.02 18.59
C ASN A 242 9.44 -19.87 17.60
N ILE A 243 9.58 -20.52 16.45
CA ILE A 243 8.51 -20.55 15.43
C ILE A 243 7.34 -21.40 15.96
N ILE A 244 6.16 -20.78 16.05
CA ILE A 244 4.90 -21.47 16.33
C ILE A 244 4.51 -22.25 15.07
N THR A 245 4.30 -23.56 15.24
CA THR A 245 3.95 -24.47 14.15
C THR A 245 2.46 -24.78 14.12
N GLU A 246 1.97 -25.33 13.01
CA GLU A 246 0.57 -25.77 12.85
C GLU A 246 0.14 -26.82 13.90
N SER A 247 1.07 -27.51 14.52
CA SER A 247 0.82 -28.45 15.61
C SER A 247 0.38 -27.79 16.94
N GLN A 248 0.42 -26.47 17.01
CA GLN A 248 0.09 -25.66 18.19
C GLN A 248 -1.12 -24.74 17.93
N PRO A 249 -2.30 -25.30 17.57
CA PRO A 249 -3.48 -24.50 17.24
C PRO A 249 -3.94 -23.67 18.44
N GLY A 250 -4.35 -22.42 18.18
CA GLY A 250 -4.80 -21.48 19.22
C GLY A 250 -3.69 -20.77 19.98
N THR A 251 -2.42 -21.05 19.67
CA THR A 251 -1.30 -20.30 20.23
C THR A 251 -1.17 -18.94 19.52
N THR A 252 -1.03 -17.88 20.31
CA THR A 252 -0.79 -16.52 19.81
C THR A 252 0.71 -16.24 19.77
N GLY A 253 1.15 -15.41 18.84
CA GLY A 253 2.54 -15.00 18.73
C GLY A 253 2.72 -13.74 17.90
N GLU A 254 3.94 -13.24 17.88
CA GLU A 254 4.30 -12.07 17.07
C GLU A 254 4.40 -12.47 15.59
N ILE A 255 3.75 -11.69 14.72
CA ILE A 255 3.82 -11.91 13.27
C ILE A 255 5.18 -11.48 12.76
N CYS A 256 5.88 -12.41 12.12
CA CYS A 256 7.15 -12.15 11.49
C CYS A 256 7.09 -12.41 9.98
N VAL A 257 7.80 -11.60 9.23
CA VAL A 257 7.86 -11.73 7.77
C VAL A 257 9.32 -11.79 7.32
N SER A 258 9.60 -12.66 6.38
CA SER A 258 10.87 -12.69 5.67
C SER A 258 10.63 -12.80 4.18
N GLY A 259 11.47 -12.15 3.37
CA GLY A 259 11.33 -12.19 1.93
C GLY A 259 11.80 -10.92 1.23
N THR A 260 11.34 -10.76 0.01
CA THR A 260 11.83 -9.72 -0.90
C THR A 260 11.16 -8.35 -0.72
N ALA A 261 10.03 -8.30 0.01
CA ALA A 261 9.31 -7.08 0.34
C ALA A 261 9.78 -6.42 1.64
N VAL A 262 10.67 -7.09 2.41
CA VAL A 262 11.27 -6.49 3.62
C VAL A 262 12.03 -5.22 3.23
N THR A 263 11.79 -4.14 3.99
CA THR A 263 12.40 -2.84 3.74
C THR A 263 13.87 -2.78 4.13
N MET A 264 14.55 -1.70 3.79
CA MET A 264 15.95 -1.48 4.17
C MET A 264 16.12 -1.13 5.67
N GLY A 265 15.01 -1.00 6.40
CA GLY A 265 14.98 -0.63 7.81
C GLY A 265 14.72 0.87 8.02
N TYR A 266 15.12 1.36 9.20
CA TYR A 266 14.88 2.74 9.61
C TYR A 266 16.06 3.64 9.24
N TYR A 267 15.76 4.73 8.57
CA TYR A 267 16.78 5.71 8.15
C TYR A 267 17.56 6.27 9.33
N ASN A 268 18.90 6.25 9.24
CA ASN A 268 19.82 6.69 10.29
C ASN A 268 19.55 6.11 11.69
N ASN A 269 18.95 4.91 11.77
CA ASN A 269 18.67 4.25 13.03
C ASN A 269 19.00 2.74 12.98
N PRO A 270 20.28 2.37 12.95
CA PRO A 270 20.72 0.98 12.86
C PRO A 270 20.31 0.15 14.08
N GLU A 271 20.24 0.75 15.28
CA GLU A 271 19.84 0.06 16.50
C GLU A 271 18.38 -0.41 16.41
N LYS A 272 17.44 0.48 16.00
CA LYS A 272 16.04 0.10 15.79
C LYS A 272 15.88 -0.87 14.62
N THR A 273 16.66 -0.71 13.55
CA THR A 273 16.66 -1.66 12.44
C THR A 273 17.05 -3.06 12.90
N THR A 274 18.10 -3.17 13.70
CA THR A 274 18.53 -4.46 14.26
C THR A 274 17.52 -5.03 15.25
N ALA A 275 16.90 -4.20 16.08
CA ALA A 275 15.86 -4.64 17.02
C ALA A 275 14.61 -5.20 16.29
N ALA A 276 14.21 -4.59 15.17
CA ALA A 276 13.12 -5.08 14.34
C ALA A 276 13.52 -6.31 13.50
N SER A 277 14.81 -6.59 13.33
CA SER A 277 15.35 -7.69 12.55
C SER A 277 16.47 -8.43 13.28
N PRO A 278 16.22 -9.08 14.43
CA PRO A 278 17.27 -9.58 15.31
C PRO A 278 18.13 -10.71 14.74
N GLN A 279 17.74 -11.38 13.66
CA GLN A 279 18.44 -12.61 13.20
C GLN A 279 18.65 -12.75 11.71
N ALA A 280 18.98 -11.75 10.97
CA ALA A 280 19.39 -11.78 9.58
C ALA A 280 18.63 -10.80 8.69
N GLN A 281 19.32 -10.32 7.71
CA GLN A 281 19.06 -9.27 6.70
C GLN A 281 17.72 -9.27 5.96
N SER A 282 16.68 -9.96 6.43
CA SER A 282 15.40 -10.10 5.74
C SER A 282 14.23 -10.55 6.64
N ARG A 283 14.20 -10.17 7.91
CA ARG A 283 13.05 -10.42 8.81
C ARG A 283 12.54 -9.09 9.37
N CYS A 284 11.24 -8.92 9.46
CA CYS A 284 10.61 -7.82 10.16
C CYS A 284 9.58 -8.36 11.14
N LYS A 285 9.64 -7.91 12.38
CA LYS A 285 8.60 -8.13 13.38
C LYS A 285 7.50 -7.11 13.13
N CYS A 286 6.29 -7.60 12.93
CA CYS A 286 5.10 -6.79 12.71
C CYS A 286 4.41 -6.56 14.05
N SER A 287 4.71 -5.44 14.69
CA SER A 287 4.03 -5.02 15.94
C SER A 287 2.75 -4.26 15.68
#